data_f2c64e3363c9ab63b349363dde5ae099
#
_entry.id   f2c64e3363c9ab63b349363dde5ae099
#
_cell.length_a   1.000
_cell.length_b   1.000
_cell.length_c   1.000
_cell.angle_alpha   90.00
_cell.angle_beta   90.00
_cell.angle_gamma   90.00
#
_symmetry.space_group_name_H-M   'P 1'
#
loop_
_entity.id
_entity.type
_entity.pdbx_description
1 polymer ?
#
loop_
_entity_poly.entity_id
_entity_poly.type
_entity_poly.pdbx_seq_one_letter_code
_entity_poly.pdbx_strand_id
1 'polypeptide(L)'
;PSMRLIADMVAFTVNEVPSWNPINICSYHLQEAGATPVQEIAYALSTAIAVLDAARERVPAETFPRVFGRISFFVNAGIRFIEEHAKLRAMGRLWEEIGRERYGVTEEKFLRMRYGVQVNSLGLTEAQPENNVQRIVLEMLGVTLSKNARARALQLPAWNEALGLPRPWDQQWSLRLQ
;
A
#
# COMPACT_ATOMS: atom_id res chain seq x y z
N PRO A 1 -9.25 23.00 0.11
CA PRO A 1 -7.90 23.36 -0.38
C PRO A 1 -7.04 22.13 -0.71
N SER A 2 -6.96 21.11 0.17
CA SER A 2 -6.06 19.95 0.01
C SER A 2 -6.35 19.13 -1.24
N MET A 3 -7.61 18.80 -1.52
CA MET A 3 -8.00 18.03 -2.71
C MET A 3 -7.64 18.75 -4.01
N ARG A 4 -7.80 20.08 -4.02
CA ARG A 4 -7.41 20.88 -5.18
C ARG A 4 -5.89 20.79 -5.44
N LEU A 5 -5.08 20.95 -4.39
CA LEU A 5 -3.62 20.83 -4.52
C LEU A 5 -3.18 19.44 -4.98
N ILE A 6 -3.83 18.39 -4.47
CA ILE A 6 -3.56 17.01 -4.92
C ILE A 6 -3.89 16.86 -6.40
N ALA A 7 -5.06 17.34 -6.84
CA ALA A 7 -5.49 17.24 -8.23
C ALA A 7 -4.56 18.05 -9.17
N ASP A 8 -4.15 19.23 -8.77
CA ASP A 8 -3.21 20.08 -9.54
C ASP A 8 -1.82 19.41 -9.60
N MET A 9 -1.34 18.81 -8.51
CA MET A 9 -0.08 18.07 -8.47
C MET A 9 -0.12 16.83 -9.39
N VAL A 10 -1.23 16.08 -9.37
CA VAL A 10 -1.43 14.92 -10.24
C VAL A 10 -1.42 15.33 -11.70
N ALA A 11 -2.13 16.40 -12.06
CA ALA A 11 -2.19 16.92 -13.43
C ALA A 11 -0.82 17.39 -13.91
N PHE A 12 -0.08 18.10 -13.08
CA PHE A 12 1.28 18.53 -13.39
C PHE A 12 2.22 17.35 -13.61
N THR A 13 2.26 16.42 -12.66
CA THR A 13 3.26 15.35 -12.67
C THR A 13 3.04 14.33 -13.79
N VAL A 14 1.80 14.07 -14.21
CA VAL A 14 1.54 13.12 -15.31
C VAL A 14 2.14 13.62 -16.64
N ASN A 15 2.24 14.91 -16.81
CA ASN A 15 2.77 15.55 -18.02
C ASN A 15 4.26 15.88 -17.92
N GLU A 16 4.66 16.57 -16.86
CA GLU A 16 5.99 17.15 -16.72
C GLU A 16 7.00 16.18 -16.09
N VAL A 17 6.54 15.27 -15.22
CA VAL A 17 7.40 14.33 -14.51
C VAL A 17 6.82 12.91 -14.57
N PRO A 18 6.70 12.29 -15.77
CA PRO A 18 5.92 11.08 -15.98
C PRO A 18 6.44 9.85 -15.22
N SER A 19 7.65 9.87 -14.70
CA SER A 19 8.20 8.79 -13.86
C SER A 19 7.90 8.95 -12.37
N TRP A 20 7.37 10.10 -11.96
CA TRP A 20 7.02 10.39 -10.57
C TRP A 20 5.68 9.76 -10.17
N ASN A 21 5.57 9.25 -8.96
CA ASN A 21 4.29 8.89 -8.36
C ASN A 21 3.72 10.12 -7.64
N PRO A 22 2.62 10.69 -8.13
CA PRO A 22 2.10 11.94 -7.57
C PRO A 22 1.52 11.76 -6.16
N ILE A 23 1.00 10.57 -5.86
CA ILE A 23 0.37 10.29 -4.58
C ILE A 23 0.52 8.82 -4.18
N ASN A 24 0.68 8.60 -2.89
CA ASN A 24 0.60 7.31 -2.24
C ASN A 24 -0.60 7.32 -1.27
N ILE A 25 -1.55 6.44 -1.51
CA ILE A 25 -2.70 6.23 -0.62
C ILE A 25 -2.24 5.34 0.54
N CYS A 26 -1.95 5.98 1.66
CA CYS A 26 -1.38 5.34 2.83
C CYS A 26 -2.49 4.91 3.79
N SER A 27 -2.74 3.61 3.92
CA SER A 27 -3.83 3.06 4.74
C SER A 27 -3.35 2.18 5.90
N TYR A 28 -2.07 1.80 5.93
CA TYR A 28 -1.54 0.93 6.98
C TYR A 28 -1.81 1.44 8.40
N HIS A 29 -1.72 2.74 8.62
CA HIS A 29 -1.97 3.37 9.91
C HIS A 29 -3.43 3.27 10.37
N LEU A 30 -4.37 3.09 9.45
CA LEU A 30 -5.78 2.87 9.79
C LEU A 30 -5.97 1.49 10.42
N GLN A 31 -5.34 0.45 9.86
CA GLN A 31 -5.36 -0.87 10.45
C GLN A 31 -4.59 -0.90 11.79
N GLU A 32 -3.48 -0.21 11.89
CA GLU A 32 -2.75 -0.05 13.16
C GLU A 32 -3.58 0.69 14.22
N ALA A 33 -4.48 1.58 13.80
CA ALA A 33 -5.44 2.24 14.69
C ALA A 33 -6.69 1.39 15.00
N GLY A 34 -6.76 0.14 14.54
CA GLY A 34 -7.82 -0.81 14.86
C GLY A 34 -8.83 -1.11 13.75
N ALA A 35 -8.64 -0.57 12.53
CA ALA A 35 -9.47 -0.97 11.41
C ALA A 35 -9.21 -2.44 11.03
N THR A 36 -10.28 -3.16 10.68
CA THR A 36 -10.15 -4.51 10.13
C THR A 36 -9.53 -4.48 8.73
N PRO A 37 -8.94 -5.59 8.23
CA PRO A 37 -8.45 -5.68 6.87
C PRO A 37 -9.47 -5.29 5.80
N VAL A 38 -10.75 -5.62 6.01
CA VAL A 38 -11.86 -5.23 5.11
C VAL A 38 -12.09 -3.72 5.13
N GLN A 39 -12.06 -3.11 6.31
CA GLN A 39 -12.20 -1.66 6.46
C GLN A 39 -11.00 -0.93 5.86
N GLU A 40 -9.79 -1.46 6.00
CA GLU A 40 -8.60 -0.88 5.37
C GLU A 40 -8.75 -0.81 3.85
N ILE A 41 -9.20 -1.92 3.20
CA ILE A 41 -9.50 -1.95 1.76
C ILE A 41 -10.52 -0.86 1.40
N ALA A 42 -11.63 -0.82 2.13
CA ALA A 42 -12.72 0.11 1.85
C ALA A 42 -12.25 1.56 1.93
N TYR A 43 -11.52 1.94 2.97
CA TYR A 43 -11.01 3.28 3.15
C TYR A 43 -9.93 3.66 2.13
N ALA A 44 -9.01 2.74 1.83
CA ALA A 44 -7.97 2.98 0.85
C ALA A 44 -8.56 3.22 -0.55
N LEU A 45 -9.46 2.35 -0.99
CA LEU A 45 -10.08 2.45 -2.32
C LEU A 45 -11.02 3.66 -2.41
N SER A 46 -11.80 3.98 -1.36
CA SER A 46 -12.63 5.18 -1.33
C SER A 46 -11.79 6.46 -1.41
N THR A 47 -10.65 6.49 -0.72
CA THR A 47 -9.72 7.63 -0.80
C THR A 47 -9.14 7.76 -2.20
N ALA A 48 -8.74 6.64 -2.82
CA ALA A 48 -8.24 6.63 -4.19
C ALA A 48 -9.29 7.13 -5.19
N ILE A 49 -10.55 6.68 -5.05
CA ILE A 49 -11.68 7.14 -5.87
C ILE A 49 -11.87 8.65 -5.74
N ALA A 50 -11.87 9.18 -4.53
CA ALA A 50 -12.03 10.62 -4.30
C ALA A 50 -10.92 11.44 -4.97
N VAL A 51 -9.68 10.96 -4.90
CA VAL A 51 -8.53 11.59 -5.57
C VAL A 51 -8.66 11.50 -7.09
N LEU A 52 -9.05 10.35 -7.62
CA LEU A 52 -9.22 10.14 -9.07
C LEU A 52 -10.36 10.98 -9.65
N ASP A 53 -11.50 11.07 -8.94
CA ASP A 53 -12.63 11.90 -9.36
C ASP A 53 -12.21 13.38 -9.45
N ALA A 54 -11.48 13.88 -8.45
CA ALA A 54 -10.96 15.25 -8.47
C ALA A 54 -9.88 15.46 -9.57
N ALA A 55 -9.02 14.49 -9.80
CA ALA A 55 -7.99 14.57 -10.84
C ALA A 55 -8.58 14.49 -12.25
N ARG A 56 -9.67 13.74 -12.45
CA ARG A 56 -10.35 13.58 -13.74
C ARG A 56 -10.86 14.92 -14.30
N GLU A 57 -11.21 15.85 -13.43
CA GLU A 57 -11.65 17.21 -13.83
C GLU A 57 -10.49 18.10 -14.30
N ARG A 58 -9.24 17.69 -14.09
CA ARG A 58 -8.03 18.48 -14.32
C ARG A 58 -7.16 18.01 -15.46
N VAL A 59 -7.45 16.82 -16.01
CA VAL A 59 -6.64 16.22 -17.08
C VAL A 59 -7.51 15.87 -18.28
N PRO A 60 -6.95 15.89 -19.51
CA PRO A 60 -7.65 15.38 -20.69
C PRO A 60 -8.02 13.90 -20.53
N ALA A 61 -9.13 13.51 -21.12
CA ALA A 61 -9.66 12.13 -21.02
C ALA A 61 -8.65 11.08 -21.51
N GLU A 62 -7.90 11.38 -22.54
CA GLU A 62 -6.85 10.51 -23.09
C GLU A 62 -5.64 10.34 -22.17
N THR A 63 -5.42 11.28 -21.25
CA THR A 63 -4.32 11.23 -20.26
C THR A 63 -4.73 10.47 -18.99
N PHE A 64 -6.03 10.43 -18.70
CA PHE A 64 -6.54 9.90 -17.44
C PHE A 64 -6.13 8.43 -17.14
N PRO A 65 -6.06 7.49 -18.11
CA PRO A 65 -5.56 6.14 -17.85
C PRO A 65 -4.14 6.12 -17.27
N ARG A 66 -3.30 7.08 -17.66
CA ARG A 66 -1.95 7.24 -17.09
C ARG A 66 -2.01 7.73 -15.65
N VAL A 67 -2.94 8.64 -15.32
CA VAL A 67 -3.19 9.09 -13.95
C VAL A 67 -3.58 7.91 -13.06
N PHE A 68 -4.55 7.12 -13.50
CA PHE A 68 -4.99 5.90 -12.79
C PHE A 68 -3.81 4.97 -12.51
N GLY A 69 -3.00 4.68 -13.52
CA GLY A 69 -1.83 3.80 -13.40
C GLY A 69 -0.68 4.37 -12.54
N ARG A 70 -0.75 5.63 -12.10
CA ARG A 70 0.26 6.28 -11.25
C ARG A 70 -0.14 6.32 -9.77
N ILE A 71 -1.38 6.02 -9.43
CA ILE A 71 -1.78 5.87 -8.03
C ILE A 71 -1.01 4.69 -7.43
N SER A 72 -0.48 4.89 -6.24
CA SER A 72 0.15 3.84 -5.45
C SER A 72 -0.46 3.78 -4.05
N PHE A 73 -0.29 2.63 -3.40
CA PHE A 73 -0.83 2.37 -2.08
C PHE A 73 0.28 1.97 -1.12
N PHE A 74 0.06 2.19 0.16
CA PHE A 74 0.90 1.65 1.22
C PHE A 74 0.00 1.06 2.31
N VAL A 75 -0.04 -0.26 2.39
CA VAL A 75 -1.01 -1.04 3.16
C VAL A 75 -0.33 -1.81 4.29
N ASN A 76 -1.11 -2.28 5.25
CA ASN A 76 -0.62 -3.06 6.39
C ASN A 76 -0.51 -4.56 6.06
N ALA A 77 0.32 -5.27 6.83
CA ALA A 77 0.29 -6.74 6.95
C ALA A 77 0.58 -7.13 8.40
N GLY A 78 -0.39 -7.77 9.04
CA GLY A 78 -0.31 -8.23 10.42
C GLY A 78 -0.14 -9.74 10.54
N ILE A 79 -0.10 -10.22 11.80
CA ILE A 79 0.19 -11.61 12.16
C ILE A 79 -0.84 -12.63 11.62
N ARG A 80 -2.05 -12.18 11.29
CA ARG A 80 -3.09 -13.02 10.68
C ARG A 80 -2.82 -13.21 9.19
N PHE A 81 -1.67 -13.74 8.86
CA PHE A 81 -1.07 -13.72 7.53
C PHE A 81 -1.95 -14.29 6.40
N ILE A 82 -2.83 -15.26 6.68
CA ILE A 82 -3.77 -15.80 5.68
C ILE A 82 -4.81 -14.74 5.29
N GLU A 83 -5.33 -14.01 6.28
CA GLU A 83 -6.29 -12.93 6.06
C GLU A 83 -5.64 -11.76 5.31
N GLU A 84 -4.42 -11.41 5.68
CA GLU A 84 -3.64 -10.37 5.00
C GLU A 84 -3.30 -10.75 3.55
N HIS A 85 -2.95 -12.01 3.33
CA HIS A 85 -2.76 -12.54 1.98
C HIS A 85 -4.03 -12.44 1.14
N ALA A 86 -5.19 -12.80 1.69
CA ALA A 86 -6.48 -12.67 1.02
C ALA A 86 -6.83 -11.21 0.74
N LYS A 87 -6.58 -10.30 1.72
CA LYS A 87 -6.76 -8.86 1.58
C LYS A 87 -6.00 -8.29 0.38
N LEU A 88 -4.71 -8.57 0.27
CA LEU A 88 -3.88 -8.03 -0.81
C LEU A 88 -4.36 -8.49 -2.19
N ARG A 89 -4.78 -9.73 -2.30
CA ARG A 89 -5.36 -10.28 -3.54
C ARG A 89 -6.70 -9.64 -3.90
N ALA A 90 -7.58 -9.52 -2.90
CA ALA A 90 -8.89 -8.89 -3.07
C ALA A 90 -8.74 -7.42 -3.50
N MET A 91 -7.85 -6.68 -2.86
CA MET A 91 -7.60 -5.28 -3.16
C MET A 91 -7.11 -5.09 -4.60
N GLY A 92 -6.22 -5.96 -5.09
CA GLY A 92 -5.75 -5.91 -6.47
C GLY A 92 -6.87 -6.14 -7.50
N ARG A 93 -7.78 -7.08 -7.21
CA ARG A 93 -8.95 -7.35 -8.08
C ARG A 93 -9.94 -6.19 -8.08
N LEU A 94 -10.27 -5.68 -6.91
CA LEU A 94 -11.18 -4.53 -6.78
C LEU A 94 -10.62 -3.28 -7.45
N TRP A 95 -9.31 -3.06 -7.36
CA TRP A 95 -8.66 -1.95 -8.06
C TRP A 95 -8.78 -2.06 -9.59
N GLU A 96 -8.56 -3.24 -10.13
CA GLU A 96 -8.75 -3.50 -11.56
C GLU A 96 -10.21 -3.28 -11.98
N GLU A 97 -11.17 -3.81 -11.22
CA GLU A 97 -12.60 -3.65 -11.45
C GLU A 97 -13.01 -2.17 -11.45
N ILE A 98 -12.58 -1.40 -10.45
CA ILE A 98 -12.79 0.05 -10.38
C ILE A 98 -12.21 0.75 -11.63
N GLY A 99 -11.02 0.37 -12.04
CA GLY A 99 -10.38 0.94 -13.23
C GLY A 99 -11.19 0.70 -14.50
N ARG A 100 -11.68 -0.52 -14.69
CA ARG A 100 -12.45 -0.90 -15.85
C ARG A 100 -13.87 -0.31 -15.84
N GLU A 101 -14.60 -0.54 -14.76
CA GLU A 101 -16.05 -0.25 -14.72
C GLU A 101 -16.34 1.22 -14.45
N ARG A 102 -15.61 1.84 -13.52
CA ARG A 102 -15.86 3.24 -13.15
C ARG A 102 -15.14 4.23 -14.06
N TYR A 103 -13.92 3.91 -14.47
CA TYR A 103 -13.06 4.84 -15.18
C TYR A 103 -12.80 4.51 -16.64
N GLY A 104 -13.25 3.34 -17.13
CA GLY A 104 -13.10 2.94 -18.51
C GLY A 104 -11.65 2.67 -18.94
N VAL A 105 -10.77 2.35 -18.00
CA VAL A 105 -9.36 2.03 -18.30
C VAL A 105 -9.30 0.63 -18.90
N THR A 106 -8.75 0.52 -20.11
CA THR A 106 -8.66 -0.76 -20.85
C THR A 106 -7.26 -1.34 -20.88
N GLU A 107 -6.23 -0.51 -20.71
CA GLU A 107 -4.83 -0.93 -20.82
C GLU A 107 -4.36 -1.65 -19.55
N GLU A 108 -4.02 -2.92 -19.68
CA GLU A 108 -3.55 -3.81 -18.59
C GLU A 108 -2.43 -3.20 -17.74
N LYS A 109 -1.49 -2.48 -18.38
CA LYS A 109 -0.34 -1.87 -17.68
C LYS A 109 -0.76 -0.82 -16.65
N PHE A 110 -1.91 -0.14 -16.87
CA PHE A 110 -2.43 0.89 -15.96
C PHE A 110 -3.35 0.31 -14.88
N LEU A 111 -3.96 -0.85 -15.12
CA LEU A 111 -4.85 -1.52 -14.17
C LEU A 111 -4.13 -2.21 -13.02
N ARG A 112 -2.82 -2.44 -13.16
CA ARG A 112 -2.03 -3.11 -12.12
C ARG A 112 -1.95 -2.27 -10.87
N MET A 113 -2.42 -2.79 -9.76
CA MET A 113 -2.25 -2.17 -8.45
C MET A 113 -0.76 -2.06 -8.10
N ARG A 114 -0.33 -0.87 -7.72
CA ARG A 114 1.04 -0.56 -7.29
C ARG A 114 1.01 -0.27 -5.81
N TYR A 115 1.70 -1.09 -5.02
CA TYR A 115 1.66 -0.92 -3.57
C TYR A 115 2.95 -1.39 -2.90
N GLY A 116 3.22 -0.79 -1.76
CA GLY A 116 4.14 -1.27 -0.75
C GLY A 116 3.36 -1.76 0.47
N VAL A 117 4.03 -2.46 1.35
CA VAL A 117 3.45 -3.03 2.57
C VAL A 117 4.29 -2.64 3.78
N GLN A 118 3.63 -2.15 4.81
CA GLN A 118 4.15 -2.05 6.17
C GLN A 118 3.82 -3.36 6.89
N VAL A 119 4.82 -4.12 7.24
CA VAL A 119 4.67 -5.21 8.21
C VAL A 119 4.43 -4.62 9.58
N ASN A 120 3.40 -5.11 10.27
CA ASN A 120 2.85 -4.52 11.48
C ASN A 120 3.82 -4.66 12.66
N SER A 121 3.95 -3.62 13.47
CA SER A 121 4.73 -3.65 14.70
C SER A 121 3.91 -3.80 15.98
N LEU A 122 2.57 -3.66 15.90
CA LEU A 122 1.69 -3.71 17.06
C LEU A 122 1.69 -5.07 17.78
N GLY A 123 1.96 -6.15 17.04
CA GLY A 123 2.05 -7.51 17.59
C GLY A 123 3.40 -7.82 18.26
N LEU A 124 4.38 -6.93 18.18
CA LEU A 124 5.69 -7.13 18.78
C LEU A 124 5.63 -6.91 20.30
N THR A 125 6.38 -7.71 21.06
CA THR A 125 6.35 -7.71 22.52
C THR A 125 7.73 -7.38 23.10
N GLU A 126 7.72 -6.78 24.30
CA GLU A 126 8.93 -6.55 25.11
C GLU A 126 9.42 -7.85 25.75
N ALA A 127 8.46 -8.71 26.15
CA ALA A 127 8.78 -10.01 26.74
C ALA A 127 9.26 -10.97 25.67
N GLN A 128 10.42 -11.58 25.86
CA GLN A 128 11.05 -12.50 24.91
C GLN A 128 11.12 -11.88 23.49
N PRO A 129 11.81 -10.74 23.34
CA PRO A 129 11.75 -9.95 22.11
C PRO A 129 12.35 -10.68 20.90
N GLU A 130 13.20 -11.68 21.12
CA GLU A 130 13.74 -12.55 20.06
C GLU A 130 12.63 -13.30 19.27
N ASN A 131 11.50 -13.57 19.91
CA ASN A 131 10.34 -14.18 19.22
C ASN A 131 9.68 -13.23 18.20
N ASN A 132 9.95 -11.94 18.28
CA ASN A 132 9.46 -10.97 17.31
C ASN A 132 10.01 -11.22 15.90
N VAL A 133 11.22 -11.80 15.78
CA VAL A 133 11.78 -12.21 14.49
C VAL A 133 10.82 -13.18 13.77
N GLN A 134 10.29 -14.16 14.50
CA GLN A 134 9.36 -15.14 13.92
C GLN A 134 8.01 -14.50 13.57
N ARG A 135 7.51 -13.57 14.39
CA ARG A 135 6.29 -12.81 14.09
C ARG A 135 6.42 -12.04 12.80
N ILE A 136 7.52 -11.30 12.65
CA ILE A 136 7.82 -10.54 11.43
C ILE A 136 7.89 -11.44 10.20
N VAL A 137 8.51 -12.62 10.31
CA VAL A 137 8.57 -13.59 9.20
C VAL A 137 7.16 -14.06 8.81
N LEU A 138 6.30 -14.39 9.78
CA LEU A 138 4.92 -14.82 9.49
C LEU A 138 4.12 -13.71 8.80
N GLU A 139 4.25 -12.47 9.26
CA GLU A 139 3.59 -11.32 8.65
C GLU A 139 4.08 -11.07 7.23
N MET A 140 5.39 -11.17 6.99
CA MET A 140 6.01 -11.08 5.69
C MET A 140 5.51 -12.17 4.73
N LEU A 141 5.28 -13.40 5.21
CA LEU A 141 4.74 -14.50 4.40
C LEU A 141 3.36 -14.16 3.82
N GLY A 142 2.51 -13.45 4.56
CA GLY A 142 1.23 -12.95 4.06
C GLY A 142 1.36 -12.13 2.78
N VAL A 143 2.48 -11.43 2.63
CA VAL A 143 2.79 -10.62 1.46
C VAL A 143 3.46 -11.42 0.34
N THR A 144 4.49 -12.20 0.69
CA THR A 144 5.41 -12.81 -0.29
C THR A 144 4.87 -14.08 -0.94
N LEU A 145 3.95 -14.79 -0.30
CA LEU A 145 3.36 -16.03 -0.85
C LEU A 145 2.42 -15.77 -2.05
N SER A 146 2.00 -14.55 -2.29
CA SER A 146 1.10 -14.27 -3.40
C SER A 146 1.83 -14.01 -4.71
N LYS A 147 1.77 -14.97 -5.63
CA LYS A 147 2.33 -14.82 -6.97
C LYS A 147 1.68 -13.69 -7.77
N ASN A 148 0.39 -13.45 -7.57
CA ASN A 148 -0.40 -12.52 -8.37
C ASN A 148 -0.61 -11.15 -7.71
N ALA A 149 -0.33 -11.02 -6.41
CA ALA A 149 -0.40 -9.78 -5.66
C ALA A 149 1.01 -9.36 -5.24
N ARG A 150 1.77 -8.82 -6.19
CA ARG A 150 3.18 -8.48 -5.99
C ARG A 150 3.33 -7.11 -5.37
N ALA A 151 3.70 -7.04 -4.10
CA ALA A 151 4.16 -5.81 -3.48
C ALA A 151 5.45 -5.33 -4.16
N ARG A 152 5.60 -4.01 -4.30
CA ARG A 152 6.82 -3.39 -4.85
C ARG A 152 7.84 -3.07 -3.78
N ALA A 153 7.38 -2.91 -2.55
CA ALA A 153 8.21 -2.65 -1.39
C ALA A 153 7.63 -3.37 -0.20
N LEU A 154 8.49 -3.81 0.67
CA LEU A 154 8.15 -4.44 1.94
C LEU A 154 9.00 -3.78 3.02
N GLN A 155 8.35 -3.12 3.96
CA GLN A 155 9.01 -2.51 5.09
C GLN A 155 8.79 -3.39 6.33
N LEU A 156 9.87 -3.85 6.92
CA LEU A 156 9.86 -4.64 8.16
C LEU A 156 10.21 -3.76 9.35
N PRO A 157 9.53 -3.92 10.49
CA PRO A 157 9.94 -3.30 11.75
C PRO A 157 11.25 -3.92 12.24
N ALA A 158 11.96 -3.20 13.12
CA ALA A 158 13.04 -3.82 13.87
C ALA A 158 12.47 -4.80 14.89
N TRP A 159 13.10 -5.97 15.06
CA TRP A 159 12.61 -7.03 15.96
C TRP A 159 12.46 -6.56 17.42
N ASN A 160 13.27 -5.60 17.81
CA ASN A 160 13.29 -5.01 19.17
C ASN A 160 12.65 -3.62 19.25
N GLU A 161 11.81 -3.25 18.30
CA GLU A 161 11.17 -1.92 18.26
C GLU A 161 10.38 -1.61 19.54
N ALA A 162 9.79 -2.62 20.18
CA ALA A 162 9.08 -2.47 21.46
C ALA A 162 10.00 -2.04 22.62
N LEU A 163 11.31 -2.24 22.50
CA LEU A 163 12.31 -1.85 23.52
C LEU A 163 12.89 -0.45 23.30
N GLY A 164 12.55 0.22 22.22
CA GLY A 164 13.05 1.55 21.88
C GLY A 164 13.67 1.66 20.49
N LEU A 165 14.49 2.68 20.28
CA LEU A 165 15.12 2.92 18.97
C LEU A 165 16.11 1.82 18.62
N PRO A 166 15.99 1.22 17.41
CA PRO A 166 16.87 0.15 16.98
C PRO A 166 18.30 0.68 16.70
N ARG A 167 19.28 -0.10 17.08
CA ARG A 167 20.68 0.11 16.73
C ARG A 167 20.94 -0.35 15.29
N PRO A 168 22.05 0.03 14.66
CA PRO A 168 22.41 -0.44 13.29
C PRO A 168 22.40 -1.96 13.14
N TRP A 169 22.83 -2.69 14.15
CA TRP A 169 22.78 -4.16 14.20
C TRP A 169 21.33 -4.69 14.13
N ASP A 170 20.42 -4.08 14.86
CA ASP A 170 19.04 -4.52 14.92
C ASP A 170 18.32 -4.28 13.55
N GLN A 171 18.66 -3.19 12.88
CA GLN A 171 18.18 -2.89 11.53
C GLN A 171 18.71 -3.87 10.48
N GLN A 172 19.91 -4.40 10.63
CA GLN A 172 20.44 -5.43 9.73
C GLN A 172 19.59 -6.69 9.70
N TRP A 173 18.94 -7.03 10.82
CA TRP A 173 18.03 -8.18 10.86
C TRP A 173 16.83 -7.99 9.92
N SER A 174 16.25 -6.81 9.86
CA SER A 174 15.14 -6.52 8.94
C SER A 174 15.56 -6.76 7.48
N LEU A 175 16.78 -6.40 7.11
CA LEU A 175 17.33 -6.67 5.77
C LEU A 175 17.61 -8.16 5.53
N ARG A 176 18.04 -8.89 6.54
CA ARG A 176 18.37 -10.32 6.40
C ARG A 176 17.14 -11.23 6.39
N LEU A 177 16.00 -10.76 6.93
CA LEU A 177 14.74 -11.49 6.94
C LEU A 177 14.05 -11.49 5.56
N GLN A 178 14.34 -10.53 4.71
CA GLN A 178 13.83 -10.41 3.35
C GLN A 178 14.54 -11.38 2.40
#